data_88cec577618431380cfa96d0e58d5461
#
_entry.id   88cec577618431380cfa96d0e58d5461
#
_cell.length_a   1.000
_cell.length_b   1.000
_cell.length_c   1.000
_cell.angle_alpha   90.00
_cell.angle_beta   90.00
_cell.angle_gamma   90.00
#
_symmetry.space_group_name_H-M   'P 1'
#
loop_
_entity.id
_entity.type
_entity.pdbx_description
1 polymer ?
#
loop_
_entity_poly.entity_id
_entity_poly.type
_entity_poly.pdbx_seq_one_letter_code
_entity_poly.pdbx_strand_id
1 'polypeptide(L)'
;HSTNRQANTTNGSQQETCVTVTLMKFMARLAALTGESRYADAVEISYYNAYLGAINFEKAICTYMAEGVIEDYCNGKPYIKEPMPFSSYSPLTAGTRDSGIGGFNIMSDSHYYGCCACIGAAGVGIVPYLALMKTENGLVLNMYIGGRAETDIAALCIDTDYPRSGNVKITVHPKAESRFELALRKPGWCENAAASVNGEKICAEGGYIRISRDWRDGDTVELAFDMPVRVVRPVGYGTDILMTKMIWDYDYIVPVFDREDPLAKKHIALCRGPVTFGADSAAGFDFARPAEILAAPDGTAYAELLPPADGAQVTISVKTAAGSLALSDYASAGRPFAAENLAAAWILNER
;
A
#
# COMPACT_ATOMS: atom_id res chain seq x y z
N HIS A 1 -17.12 4.19 -5.31
CA HIS A 1 -16.73 5.51 -4.84
C HIS A 1 -16.17 5.41 -3.42
N SER A 2 -15.00 6.01 -3.18
CA SER A 2 -14.39 6.01 -1.86
C SER A 2 -15.27 6.76 -0.87
N THR A 3 -15.38 6.22 0.33
CA THR A 3 -15.92 7.00 1.43
C THR A 3 -14.99 8.18 1.73
N ASN A 4 -15.53 9.32 2.09
CA ASN A 4 -14.79 10.56 2.32
C ASN A 4 -13.80 10.51 3.51
N ARG A 5 -13.52 9.34 4.06
CA ARG A 5 -12.63 9.18 5.20
C ARG A 5 -11.54 8.16 4.92
N GLN A 6 -10.34 8.67 4.94
CA GLN A 6 -9.11 7.89 4.94
C GLN A 6 -8.63 7.63 6.36
N ALA A 7 -9.55 7.41 7.28
CA ALA A 7 -9.23 6.95 8.60
C ALA A 7 -9.17 5.42 8.63
N ASN A 8 -8.48 4.86 9.61
CA ASN A 8 -8.51 3.43 9.89
C ASN A 8 -9.93 3.05 10.34
N THR A 9 -10.81 2.80 9.38
CA THR A 9 -12.21 2.48 9.63
C THR A 9 -12.62 1.24 8.84
N THR A 10 -13.49 0.43 9.42
CA THR A 10 -14.10 -0.72 8.75
C THR A 10 -15.26 -0.32 7.84
N ASN A 11 -15.72 0.91 7.94
CA ASN A 11 -16.76 1.45 7.08
C ASN A 11 -16.17 1.87 5.73
N GLY A 12 -16.82 1.52 4.64
CA GLY A 12 -16.29 1.71 3.29
C GLY A 12 -15.34 0.59 2.89
N SER A 13 -15.91 -0.52 2.61
CA SER A 13 -15.31 -1.84 2.46
C SER A 13 -14.24 -1.98 1.36
N GLN A 14 -14.03 -0.98 0.52
CA GLN A 14 -13.16 -1.13 -0.66
C GLN A 14 -12.32 0.13 -0.93
N GLN A 15 -11.08 -0.09 -1.38
CA GLN A 15 -10.19 0.96 -1.88
C GLN A 15 -10.31 1.05 -3.39
N GLU A 16 -10.64 2.23 -3.90
CA GLU A 16 -10.66 2.48 -5.35
C GLU A 16 -9.26 2.88 -5.85
N THR A 17 -8.81 2.22 -6.92
CA THR A 17 -7.48 2.46 -7.51
C THR A 17 -7.28 3.91 -7.96
N CYS A 18 -8.31 4.54 -8.56
CA CYS A 18 -8.24 5.95 -8.94
C CYS A 18 -7.97 6.86 -7.76
N VAL A 19 -8.62 6.62 -6.63
CA VAL A 19 -8.44 7.40 -5.40
C VAL A 19 -7.06 7.17 -4.82
N THR A 20 -6.61 5.92 -4.76
CA THR A 20 -5.27 5.55 -4.27
C THR A 20 -4.19 6.26 -5.07
N VAL A 21 -4.23 6.18 -6.41
CA VAL A 21 -3.22 6.81 -7.27
C VAL A 21 -3.29 8.33 -7.21
N THR A 22 -4.50 8.91 -7.12
CA THR A 22 -4.66 10.36 -6.97
C THR A 22 -4.07 10.84 -5.64
N LEU A 23 -4.28 10.09 -4.55
CA LEU A 23 -3.64 10.35 -3.27
C LEU A 23 -2.11 10.28 -3.38
N MET A 24 -1.58 9.22 -3.99
CA MET A 24 -0.13 9.08 -4.19
C MET A 24 0.46 10.27 -4.97
N LYS A 25 -0.20 10.71 -6.05
CA LYS A 25 0.21 11.91 -6.81
C LYS A 25 0.22 13.17 -5.94
N PHE A 26 -0.84 13.38 -5.17
CA PHE A 26 -0.95 14.54 -4.30
C PHE A 26 0.13 14.53 -3.22
N MET A 27 0.33 13.40 -2.54
CA MET A 27 1.35 13.25 -1.51
C MET A 27 2.77 13.39 -2.07
N ALA A 28 3.06 12.82 -3.25
CA ALA A 28 4.36 13.00 -3.89
C ALA A 28 4.65 14.48 -4.22
N ARG A 29 3.64 15.24 -4.64
CA ARG A 29 3.77 16.68 -4.84
C ARG A 29 4.01 17.44 -3.54
N LEU A 30 3.30 17.09 -2.46
CA LEU A 30 3.52 17.69 -1.15
C LEU A 30 4.93 17.36 -0.62
N ALA A 31 5.41 16.13 -0.78
CA ALA A 31 6.78 15.75 -0.42
C ALA A 31 7.81 16.64 -1.16
N ALA A 32 7.61 16.86 -2.46
CA ALA A 32 8.50 17.72 -3.25
C ALA A 32 8.46 19.19 -2.83
N LEU A 33 7.29 19.69 -2.43
CA LEU A 33 7.12 21.11 -2.06
C LEU A 33 7.57 21.42 -0.64
N THR A 34 7.39 20.49 0.30
CA THR A 34 7.58 20.75 1.72
C THR A 34 8.84 20.10 2.28
N GLY A 35 9.34 19.03 1.64
CA GLY A 35 10.42 18.22 2.18
C GLY A 35 10.05 17.41 3.43
N GLU A 36 8.73 17.26 3.74
CA GLU A 36 8.29 16.51 4.91
C GLU A 36 8.13 15.01 4.58
N SER A 37 8.80 14.15 5.36
CA SER A 37 8.83 12.69 5.17
C SER A 37 7.46 12.01 5.24
N ARG A 38 6.53 12.57 6.04
CA ARG A 38 5.17 12.01 6.20
C ARG A 38 4.41 11.85 4.89
N TYR A 39 4.69 12.68 3.91
CA TYR A 39 4.04 12.58 2.60
C TYR A 39 4.63 11.43 1.77
N ALA A 40 5.93 11.18 1.89
CA ALA A 40 6.54 10.00 1.30
C ALA A 40 6.09 8.71 2.00
N ASP A 41 5.86 8.73 3.33
CA ASP A 41 5.26 7.61 4.07
C ASP A 41 3.87 7.26 3.51
N ALA A 42 3.04 8.27 3.23
CA ALA A 42 1.71 8.04 2.67
C ALA A 42 1.76 7.39 1.28
N VAL A 43 2.73 7.80 0.44
CA VAL A 43 2.93 7.16 -0.88
C VAL A 43 3.40 5.72 -0.71
N GLU A 44 4.37 5.46 0.17
CA GLU A 44 4.91 4.13 0.41
C GLU A 44 3.83 3.15 0.89
N ILE A 45 3.05 3.54 1.90
CA ILE A 45 1.96 2.71 2.44
C ILE A 45 0.90 2.45 1.36
N SER A 46 0.53 3.48 0.59
CA SER A 46 -0.42 3.32 -0.52
C SER A 46 0.10 2.39 -1.60
N TYR A 47 1.39 2.51 -1.93
CA TYR A 47 2.04 1.70 -2.95
C TYR A 47 2.07 0.21 -2.59
N TYR A 48 2.64 -0.14 -1.42
CA TYR A 48 2.80 -1.55 -1.03
C TYR A 48 1.48 -2.27 -0.74
N ASN A 49 0.43 -1.55 -0.46
CA ASN A 49 -0.86 -2.16 -0.11
C ASN A 49 -1.91 -1.99 -1.23
N ALA A 50 -2.63 -0.88 -1.23
CA ALA A 50 -3.77 -0.70 -2.11
C ALA A 50 -3.38 -0.66 -3.59
N TYR A 51 -2.24 -0.04 -3.93
CA TYR A 51 -1.82 0.07 -5.32
C TYR A 51 -1.34 -1.27 -5.89
N LEU A 52 -0.37 -1.94 -5.23
CA LEU A 52 0.09 -3.26 -5.66
C LEU A 52 -1.03 -4.31 -5.58
N GLY A 53 -1.91 -4.18 -4.58
CA GLY A 53 -3.09 -5.03 -4.45
C GLY A 53 -4.12 -4.86 -5.57
N ALA A 54 -4.10 -3.74 -6.27
CA ALA A 54 -4.96 -3.50 -7.42
C ALA A 54 -4.41 -4.09 -8.72
N ILE A 55 -3.12 -4.42 -8.78
CA ILE A 55 -2.51 -4.97 -10.00
C ILE A 55 -3.02 -6.41 -10.21
N ASN A 56 -3.66 -6.61 -11.34
CA ASN A 56 -4.17 -7.90 -11.74
C ASN A 56 -3.17 -8.57 -12.68
N PHE A 57 -2.45 -9.57 -12.19
CA PHE A 57 -1.49 -10.34 -12.97
C PHE A 57 -2.14 -11.52 -13.69
N GLU A 58 -3.36 -11.86 -13.35
CA GLU A 58 -4.12 -12.93 -13.97
C GLU A 58 -5.09 -12.34 -14.99
N LYS A 59 -5.50 -13.15 -15.94
CA LYS A 59 -6.54 -12.79 -16.91
C LYS A 59 -7.93 -12.88 -16.26
N ALA A 60 -8.10 -12.28 -15.08
CA ALA A 60 -9.41 -12.20 -14.45
C ALA A 60 -10.30 -11.33 -15.33
N ILE A 61 -11.31 -11.94 -15.88
CA ILE A 61 -12.39 -11.22 -16.54
C ILE A 61 -13.27 -10.68 -15.43
N CYS A 62 -13.51 -9.39 -15.43
CA CYS A 62 -14.45 -8.81 -14.49
C CYS A 62 -15.85 -9.45 -14.68
N THR A 63 -16.29 -10.21 -13.68
CA THR A 63 -17.57 -10.93 -13.73
C THR A 63 -18.75 -9.96 -13.81
N TYR A 64 -18.63 -8.78 -13.22
CA TYR A 64 -19.64 -7.73 -13.31
C TYR A 64 -19.98 -7.36 -14.76
N MET A 65 -19.02 -7.44 -15.66
CA MET A 65 -19.21 -7.23 -17.09
C MET A 65 -19.79 -8.45 -17.81
N ALA A 66 -19.82 -9.62 -17.19
CA ALA A 66 -20.35 -10.85 -17.80
C ALA A 66 -21.88 -10.93 -17.73
N GLU A 67 -22.51 -10.20 -16.83
CA GLU A 67 -23.92 -10.39 -16.44
C GLU A 67 -24.90 -9.33 -16.99
N GLY A 68 -24.66 -8.80 -18.16
CA GLY A 68 -25.68 -8.03 -18.89
C GLY A 68 -25.75 -6.53 -18.60
N VAL A 69 -25.06 -6.02 -17.58
CA VAL A 69 -25.06 -4.56 -17.27
C VAL A 69 -24.49 -3.72 -18.43
N ILE A 70 -23.71 -4.32 -19.31
CA ILE A 70 -23.09 -3.64 -20.44
C ILE A 70 -23.99 -3.60 -21.67
N GLU A 71 -24.93 -4.51 -21.83
CA GLU A 71 -25.84 -4.47 -22.97
C GLU A 71 -26.58 -3.14 -23.07
N ASP A 72 -27.00 -2.59 -21.94
CA ASP A 72 -27.68 -1.30 -21.89
C ASP A 72 -26.77 -0.13 -22.33
N TYR A 73 -25.47 -0.17 -21.99
CA TYR A 73 -24.51 0.86 -22.35
C TYR A 73 -23.96 0.72 -23.76
N CYS A 74 -23.91 -0.50 -24.29
CA CYS A 74 -23.44 -0.77 -25.65
C CYS A 74 -24.51 -0.56 -26.73
N ASN A 75 -25.74 -0.21 -26.36
CA ASN A 75 -26.88 -0.14 -27.28
C ASN A 75 -27.02 -1.42 -28.13
N GLY A 76 -26.89 -2.58 -27.52
CA GLY A 76 -26.97 -3.89 -28.18
C GLY A 76 -25.77 -4.24 -29.08
N LYS A 77 -24.65 -3.49 -29.03
CA LYS A 77 -23.44 -3.87 -29.75
C LYS A 77 -22.63 -4.89 -28.96
N PRO A 78 -22.00 -5.86 -29.65
CA PRO A 78 -21.08 -6.78 -28.98
C PRO A 78 -19.89 -6.00 -28.41
N TYR A 79 -19.45 -6.36 -27.23
CA TYR A 79 -18.24 -5.84 -26.61
C TYR A 79 -17.19 -6.94 -26.49
N ILE A 80 -15.94 -6.52 -26.48
CA ILE A 80 -14.81 -7.43 -26.32
C ILE A 80 -14.39 -7.39 -24.85
N LYS A 81 -14.41 -8.56 -24.20
CA LYS A 81 -13.90 -8.71 -22.84
C LYS A 81 -12.37 -8.72 -22.89
N GLU A 82 -11.79 -7.70 -22.33
CA GLU A 82 -10.34 -7.59 -22.15
C GLU A 82 -9.97 -7.81 -20.68
N PRO A 83 -8.85 -8.50 -20.40
CA PRO A 83 -8.32 -8.55 -19.06
C PRO A 83 -7.97 -7.15 -18.59
N MET A 84 -8.45 -6.77 -17.40
CA MET A 84 -8.13 -5.49 -16.82
C MET A 84 -6.84 -5.60 -16.01
N PRO A 85 -5.78 -4.82 -16.33
CA PRO A 85 -4.51 -4.90 -15.60
C PRO A 85 -4.59 -4.35 -14.18
N PHE A 86 -5.66 -3.62 -13.86
CA PHE A 86 -5.91 -3.07 -12.54
C PHE A 86 -7.34 -3.33 -12.12
N SER A 87 -7.52 -3.92 -10.95
CA SER A 87 -8.83 -4.02 -10.30
C SER A 87 -9.26 -2.64 -9.84
N SER A 88 -10.57 -2.35 -9.97
CA SER A 88 -11.09 -1.05 -9.55
C SER A 88 -11.10 -0.90 -8.04
N TYR A 89 -11.38 -1.97 -7.33
CA TYR A 89 -11.56 -1.96 -5.88
C TYR A 89 -10.78 -3.08 -5.22
N SER A 90 -10.15 -2.76 -4.09
CA SER A 90 -9.48 -3.73 -3.22
C SER A 90 -10.23 -3.83 -1.89
N PRO A 91 -10.66 -5.02 -1.45
CA PRO A 91 -11.50 -5.18 -0.27
C PRO A 91 -10.73 -4.87 1.03
N LEU A 92 -11.33 -4.10 1.92
CA LEU A 92 -10.83 -3.87 3.28
C LEU A 92 -11.43 -4.84 4.28
N THR A 93 -12.72 -5.15 4.13
CA THR A 93 -13.43 -6.20 4.84
C THR A 93 -13.65 -7.38 3.88
N ALA A 94 -14.11 -8.53 4.40
CA ALA A 94 -14.28 -9.74 3.61
C ALA A 94 -15.02 -9.48 2.28
N GLY A 95 -14.32 -9.64 1.19
CA GLY A 95 -14.81 -9.38 -0.15
C GLY A 95 -13.88 -9.93 -1.22
N THR A 96 -14.38 -10.04 -2.45
CA THR A 96 -13.57 -10.52 -3.57
C THR A 96 -12.81 -9.38 -4.23
N ARG A 97 -11.65 -9.68 -4.82
CA ARG A 97 -10.91 -8.70 -5.64
C ARG A 97 -11.46 -8.58 -7.05
N ASP A 98 -12.29 -9.50 -7.47
CA ASP A 98 -13.00 -9.50 -8.75
C ASP A 98 -14.34 -8.73 -8.67
N SER A 99 -14.37 -7.60 -7.99
CA SER A 99 -15.61 -6.94 -7.62
C SER A 99 -15.99 -5.72 -8.44
N GLY A 100 -15.42 -5.53 -9.62
CA GLY A 100 -15.99 -4.54 -10.50
C GLY A 100 -15.03 -3.58 -11.20
N ILE A 101 -15.56 -2.91 -12.18
CA ILE A 101 -14.88 -1.87 -12.96
C ILE A 101 -15.44 -0.52 -12.54
N GLY A 102 -14.56 0.38 -12.11
CA GLY A 102 -14.92 1.79 -11.91
C GLY A 102 -14.90 2.53 -13.24
N GLY A 103 -15.96 3.28 -13.54
CA GLY A 103 -16.06 4.22 -14.66
C GLY A 103 -15.56 3.66 -15.99
N PHE A 104 -16.38 2.93 -16.70
CA PHE A 104 -15.98 2.37 -18.00
C PHE A 104 -16.51 3.18 -19.18
N ASN A 105 -15.80 3.14 -20.29
CA ASN A 105 -16.23 3.63 -21.58
C ASN A 105 -16.02 2.56 -22.63
N ILE A 106 -16.88 2.59 -23.65
CA ILE A 106 -16.75 1.71 -24.80
C ILE A 106 -16.18 2.53 -25.96
N MET A 107 -15.09 2.02 -26.47
CA MET A 107 -14.38 2.64 -27.60
C MET A 107 -15.10 2.30 -28.91
N SER A 108 -14.78 3.06 -29.97
CA SER A 108 -15.38 2.89 -31.30
C SER A 108 -15.17 1.51 -31.92
N ASP A 109 -14.13 0.79 -31.48
CA ASP A 109 -13.80 -0.57 -31.91
C ASP A 109 -14.44 -1.66 -31.04
N SER A 110 -15.39 -1.29 -30.17
CA SER A 110 -16.09 -2.17 -29.22
C SER A 110 -15.23 -2.67 -28.05
N HIS A 111 -14.01 -2.16 -27.88
CA HIS A 111 -13.28 -2.36 -26.66
C HIS A 111 -13.78 -1.44 -25.54
N TYR A 112 -13.64 -1.88 -24.32
CA TYR A 112 -13.94 -1.04 -23.17
C TYR A 112 -12.70 -0.81 -22.31
N TYR A 113 -12.71 0.25 -21.52
CA TYR A 113 -11.72 0.49 -20.49
C TYR A 113 -12.38 1.09 -19.25
N GLY A 114 -11.80 0.78 -18.10
CA GLY A 114 -12.14 1.43 -16.84
C GLY A 114 -11.17 2.54 -16.50
N CYS A 115 -11.63 3.59 -15.83
CA CYS A 115 -10.75 4.68 -15.37
C CYS A 115 -9.56 4.16 -14.56
N CYS A 116 -9.75 3.07 -13.79
CA CYS A 116 -8.70 2.48 -12.97
C CYS A 116 -7.56 1.86 -13.77
N ALA A 117 -7.82 1.38 -15.01
CA ALA A 117 -6.76 0.89 -15.88
C ALA A 117 -5.79 2.02 -16.28
N CYS A 118 -6.34 3.17 -16.73
CA CYS A 118 -5.54 4.32 -17.13
C CYS A 118 -4.81 4.95 -15.94
N ILE A 119 -5.53 5.20 -14.84
CA ILE A 119 -4.93 5.86 -13.68
C ILE A 119 -3.95 4.95 -12.95
N GLY A 120 -4.23 3.65 -12.92
CA GLY A 120 -3.34 2.65 -12.34
C GLY A 120 -2.00 2.61 -13.07
N ALA A 121 -2.01 2.63 -14.42
CA ALA A 121 -0.79 2.73 -15.20
C ALA A 121 0.01 4.01 -14.87
N ALA A 122 -0.67 5.14 -14.67
CA ALA A 122 -0.02 6.38 -14.23
C ALA A 122 0.63 6.26 -12.84
N GLY A 123 0.12 5.39 -11.98
CA GLY A 123 0.69 5.10 -10.65
C GLY A 123 2.11 4.55 -10.71
N VAL A 124 2.46 3.79 -11.76
CA VAL A 124 3.83 3.27 -11.95
C VAL A 124 4.86 4.39 -11.98
N GLY A 125 4.56 5.51 -12.62
CA GLY A 125 5.48 6.64 -12.74
C GLY A 125 5.68 7.47 -11.47
N ILE A 126 4.82 7.31 -10.47
CA ILE A 126 4.93 8.09 -9.21
C ILE A 126 6.13 7.61 -8.39
N VAL A 127 6.38 6.30 -8.39
CA VAL A 127 7.43 5.70 -7.57
C VAL A 127 8.82 6.22 -7.95
N PRO A 128 9.28 6.12 -9.21
CA PRO A 128 10.58 6.67 -9.59
C PRO A 128 10.64 8.20 -9.44
N TYR A 129 9.53 8.91 -9.64
CA TYR A 129 9.47 10.35 -9.43
C TYR A 129 9.77 10.75 -7.98
N LEU A 130 9.28 9.95 -7.01
CA LEU A 130 9.46 10.22 -5.58
C LEU A 130 10.72 9.56 -5.01
N ALA A 131 11.12 8.38 -5.53
CA ALA A 131 12.10 7.51 -4.87
C ALA A 131 13.43 8.21 -4.63
N LEU A 132 13.97 8.90 -5.61
CA LEU A 132 15.20 9.68 -5.50
C LEU A 132 14.98 11.07 -6.07
N MET A 133 15.11 12.07 -5.22
CA MET A 133 14.91 13.48 -5.57
C MET A 133 16.19 14.30 -5.40
N LYS A 134 16.30 15.34 -6.20
CA LYS A 134 17.36 16.35 -6.03
C LYS A 134 16.89 17.50 -5.15
N THR A 135 17.83 18.05 -4.39
CA THR A 135 17.68 19.31 -3.67
C THR A 135 18.82 20.26 -4.06
N GLU A 136 18.77 21.48 -3.60
CA GLU A 136 19.89 22.43 -3.80
C GLU A 136 21.21 21.91 -3.20
N ASN A 137 21.12 21.11 -2.11
CA ASN A 137 22.28 20.65 -1.34
C ASN A 137 22.69 19.19 -1.64
N GLY A 138 21.93 18.46 -2.45
CA GLY A 138 22.23 17.05 -2.72
C GLY A 138 21.06 16.20 -3.13
N LEU A 139 20.91 15.04 -2.51
CA LEU A 139 19.96 14.00 -2.86
C LEU A 139 19.08 13.61 -1.68
N VAL A 140 17.83 13.28 -1.96
CA VAL A 140 16.86 12.72 -0.99
C VAL A 140 16.38 11.36 -1.50
N LEU A 141 16.63 10.30 -0.74
CA LEU A 141 16.12 8.96 -1.00
C LEU A 141 14.86 8.73 -0.13
N ASN A 142 13.71 8.67 -0.78
CA ASN A 142 12.41 8.52 -0.12
C ASN A 142 11.90 7.09 -0.10
N MET A 143 12.27 6.25 -1.08
CA MET A 143 11.81 4.86 -1.15
C MET A 143 13.01 3.92 -1.34
N TYR A 144 12.98 2.83 -0.59
CA TYR A 144 14.05 1.83 -0.57
C TYR A 144 13.72 0.70 -1.53
N ILE A 145 14.11 0.88 -2.79
CA ILE A 145 13.90 -0.09 -3.87
C ILE A 145 15.25 -0.58 -4.31
N GLY A 146 15.46 -1.90 -4.29
CA GLY A 146 16.70 -2.52 -4.72
C GLY A 146 17.02 -2.21 -6.19
N GLY A 147 18.27 -1.84 -6.45
CA GLY A 147 18.74 -1.50 -7.80
C GLY A 147 19.70 -0.33 -7.83
N ARG A 148 19.82 0.28 -9.01
CA ARG A 148 20.71 1.43 -9.26
C ARG A 148 19.88 2.64 -9.68
N ALA A 149 20.03 3.73 -8.97
CA ALA A 149 19.48 5.04 -9.33
C ALA A 149 20.61 6.00 -9.68
N GLU A 150 20.46 6.76 -10.73
CA GLU A 150 21.52 7.63 -11.25
C GLU A 150 21.03 9.07 -11.44
N THR A 151 21.84 10.02 -11.00
CA THR A 151 21.63 11.46 -11.15
C THR A 151 22.89 12.10 -11.73
N ASP A 152 22.87 13.40 -11.95
CA ASP A 152 24.06 14.19 -12.30
C ASP A 152 25.05 14.41 -11.13
N ILE A 153 24.61 14.17 -9.88
CA ILE A 153 25.44 14.28 -8.67
C ILE A 153 26.13 12.96 -8.37
N ALA A 154 25.38 11.87 -8.29
CA ALA A 154 25.88 10.55 -7.95
C ALA A 154 24.98 9.45 -8.51
N ALA A 155 25.52 8.23 -8.58
CA ALA A 155 24.74 7.02 -8.65
C ALA A 155 24.67 6.36 -7.27
N LEU A 156 23.50 5.82 -6.92
CA LEU A 156 23.26 5.06 -5.70
C LEU A 156 22.95 3.62 -6.09
N CYS A 157 23.73 2.67 -5.59
CA CYS A 157 23.40 1.25 -5.68
C CYS A 157 22.76 0.84 -4.35
N ILE A 158 21.49 0.41 -4.40
CA ILE A 158 20.70 0.06 -3.24
C ILE A 158 20.55 -1.47 -3.20
N ASP A 159 21.10 -2.08 -2.17
CA ASP A 159 21.01 -3.51 -1.91
C ASP A 159 20.08 -3.74 -0.71
N THR A 160 18.92 -4.34 -0.97
CA THR A 160 17.88 -4.57 0.02
C THR A 160 16.84 -5.55 -0.49
N ASP A 161 16.22 -6.29 0.41
CA ASP A 161 14.99 -7.06 0.20
C ASP A 161 13.76 -6.38 0.83
N TYR A 162 13.83 -5.08 1.06
CA TYR A 162 12.72 -4.27 1.56
C TYR A 162 11.48 -4.41 0.65
N PRO A 163 10.28 -4.57 1.18
CA PRO A 163 9.85 -4.41 2.58
C PRO A 163 9.90 -5.69 3.44
N ARG A 164 10.50 -6.78 2.95
CA ARG A 164 10.63 -8.03 3.71
C ARG A 164 11.59 -7.87 4.89
N SER A 165 12.68 -7.15 4.71
CA SER A 165 13.63 -6.80 5.76
C SER A 165 13.75 -5.27 5.88
N GLY A 166 14.11 -4.80 7.07
CA GLY A 166 14.44 -3.40 7.33
C GLY A 166 15.88 -3.04 7.00
N ASN A 167 16.68 -3.98 6.51
CA ASN A 167 18.09 -3.74 6.19
C ASN A 167 18.24 -3.14 4.79
N VAL A 168 18.95 -2.04 4.70
CA VAL A 168 19.23 -1.36 3.44
C VAL A 168 20.70 -0.99 3.41
N LYS A 169 21.40 -1.39 2.35
CA LYS A 169 22.76 -0.96 2.08
C LYS A 169 22.79 -0.10 0.83
N ILE A 170 23.38 1.06 0.92
CA ILE A 170 23.51 2.01 -0.17
C ILE A 170 24.98 2.24 -0.45
N THR A 171 25.43 1.94 -1.66
CA THR A 171 26.78 2.31 -2.12
C THR A 171 26.67 3.57 -2.95
N VAL A 172 27.48 4.55 -2.61
CA VAL A 172 27.49 5.89 -3.24
C VAL A 172 28.62 5.96 -4.26
N HIS A 173 28.28 6.36 -5.48
CA HIS A 173 29.22 6.58 -6.56
C HIS A 173 29.09 8.04 -7.05
N PRO A 174 29.81 9.00 -6.46
CA PRO A 174 29.74 10.39 -6.87
C PRO A 174 30.28 10.57 -8.30
N LYS A 175 29.70 11.50 -9.08
CA LYS A 175 30.17 11.79 -10.45
C LYS A 175 31.51 12.57 -10.44
N ALA A 176 31.75 13.30 -9.37
CA ALA A 176 33.03 13.96 -9.06
C ALA A 176 33.20 13.96 -7.54
N GLU A 177 34.45 14.03 -7.06
CA GLU A 177 34.69 14.24 -5.64
C GLU A 177 34.08 15.59 -5.23
N SER A 178 32.98 15.52 -4.49
CA SER A 178 32.22 16.70 -4.10
C SER A 178 31.51 16.48 -2.78
N ARG A 179 31.33 17.56 -2.05
CA ARG A 179 30.54 17.58 -0.84
C ARG A 179 29.09 17.76 -1.21
N PHE A 180 28.25 16.83 -0.79
CA PHE A 180 26.79 16.97 -0.88
C PHE A 180 26.08 16.28 0.28
N GLU A 181 24.83 16.66 0.50
CA GLU A 181 23.94 15.99 1.47
C GLU A 181 23.24 14.81 0.81
N LEU A 182 23.29 13.65 1.47
CA LEU A 182 22.41 12.53 1.22
C LEU A 182 21.41 12.43 2.37
N ALA A 183 20.15 12.75 2.12
CA ALA A 183 19.07 12.63 3.06
C ALA A 183 18.31 11.33 2.82
N LEU A 184 18.22 10.49 3.83
CA LEU A 184 17.59 9.17 3.79
C LEU A 184 16.32 9.20 4.66
N ARG A 185 15.19 8.89 4.09
CA ARG A 185 13.92 8.92 4.85
C ARG A 185 13.94 7.87 5.97
N LYS A 186 13.71 8.30 7.20
CA LYS A 186 13.29 7.40 8.27
C LYS A 186 11.78 7.25 8.18
N PRO A 187 11.26 6.04 7.89
CA PRO A 187 9.82 5.85 7.79
C PRO A 187 9.09 6.16 9.09
N GLY A 188 7.92 6.81 9.00
CA GLY A 188 7.14 7.22 10.17
C GLY A 188 6.62 6.05 11.02
N TRP A 189 6.48 4.86 10.45
CA TRP A 189 6.13 3.63 11.15
C TRP A 189 7.32 3.03 11.95
N CYS A 190 8.56 3.46 11.67
CA CYS A 190 9.77 2.93 12.31
C CYS A 190 10.10 3.72 13.57
N GLU A 191 9.94 3.10 14.74
CA GLU A 191 10.33 3.72 16.01
C GLU A 191 11.83 3.74 16.19
N ASN A 192 12.47 2.58 15.98
CA ASN A 192 13.89 2.40 16.18
C ASN A 192 14.59 2.17 14.84
N ALA A 193 15.48 3.08 14.49
CA ALA A 193 16.34 2.95 13.32
C ALA A 193 17.81 3.03 13.73
N ALA A 194 18.63 2.23 13.09
CA ALA A 194 20.09 2.37 13.18
C ALA A 194 20.64 2.78 11.83
N ALA A 195 21.68 3.60 11.83
CA ALA A 195 22.39 4.03 10.62
C ALA A 195 23.90 4.07 10.85
N SER A 196 24.64 3.75 9.80
CA SER A 196 26.10 3.87 9.78
C SER A 196 26.60 4.33 8.42
N VAL A 197 27.78 4.96 8.41
CA VAL A 197 28.52 5.32 7.21
C VAL A 197 29.90 4.67 7.29
N ASN A 198 30.24 3.82 6.35
CA ASN A 198 31.50 3.06 6.35
C ASN A 198 31.74 2.31 7.68
N GLY A 199 30.68 1.81 8.30
CA GLY A 199 30.72 1.13 9.60
C GLY A 199 30.67 2.04 10.84
N GLU A 200 30.82 3.35 10.69
CA GLU A 200 30.72 4.31 11.80
C GLU A 200 29.25 4.68 12.03
N LYS A 201 28.77 4.47 13.26
CA LYS A 201 27.39 4.80 13.64
C LYS A 201 27.11 6.29 13.57
N ILE A 202 25.94 6.63 13.05
CA ILE A 202 25.44 8.00 12.97
C ILE A 202 24.07 8.12 13.63
N CYS A 203 23.66 9.35 13.93
CA CYS A 203 22.32 9.62 14.46
C CYS A 203 21.25 9.31 13.43
N ALA A 204 20.21 8.56 13.83
CA ALA A 204 19.09 8.16 12.99
C ALA A 204 17.76 8.77 13.47
N GLU A 205 17.77 10.04 13.86
CA GLU A 205 16.61 10.76 14.36
C GLU A 205 15.93 11.62 13.28
N GLY A 206 14.70 12.03 13.57
CA GLY A 206 13.89 12.86 12.66
C GLY A 206 13.26 12.09 11.51
N GLY A 207 12.61 12.80 10.61
CA GLY A 207 11.97 12.23 9.42
C GLY A 207 12.97 11.90 8.29
N TYR A 208 14.18 12.50 8.34
CA TYR A 208 15.31 12.21 7.46
C TYR A 208 16.60 12.12 8.23
N ILE A 209 17.36 11.07 7.96
CA ILE A 209 18.75 10.90 8.38
C ILE A 209 19.60 11.67 7.36
N ARG A 210 20.22 12.80 7.78
CA ARG A 210 20.96 13.70 6.89
C ARG A 210 22.45 13.50 7.05
N ILE A 211 23.14 13.23 5.95
CA ILE A 211 24.57 12.93 5.91
C ILE A 211 25.24 13.92 4.94
N SER A 212 25.95 14.91 5.48
CA SER A 212 26.70 15.90 4.67
C SER A 212 28.19 15.64 4.79
N ARG A 213 28.82 15.18 3.73
CA ARG A 213 30.26 14.86 3.71
C ARG A 213 30.85 14.98 2.31
N ASP A 214 32.14 14.90 2.24
CA ASP A 214 32.89 14.69 0.99
C ASP A 214 32.81 13.19 0.69
N TRP A 215 31.97 12.86 -0.34
CA TRP A 215 31.73 11.47 -0.74
C TRP A 215 32.85 10.97 -1.65
N ARG A 216 33.26 9.72 -1.42
CA ARG A 216 34.23 8.99 -2.25
C ARG A 216 33.53 7.82 -2.92
N ASP A 217 34.08 7.40 -4.05
CA ASP A 217 33.55 6.24 -4.76
C ASP A 217 33.61 4.98 -3.88
N GLY A 218 32.48 4.30 -3.77
CA GLY A 218 32.34 3.12 -2.93
C GLY A 218 32.02 3.38 -1.46
N ASP A 219 31.84 4.64 -1.01
CA ASP A 219 31.32 4.91 0.33
C ASP A 219 29.97 4.21 0.54
N THR A 220 29.79 3.62 1.73
CA THR A 220 28.58 2.85 2.04
C THR A 220 27.78 3.49 3.16
N VAL A 221 26.46 3.46 3.03
CA VAL A 221 25.52 3.76 4.11
C VAL A 221 24.68 2.51 4.39
N GLU A 222 24.61 2.12 5.64
CA GLU A 222 23.79 1.01 6.08
C GLU A 222 22.69 1.50 7.02
N LEU A 223 21.46 1.07 6.76
CA LEU A 223 20.29 1.35 7.56
C LEU A 223 19.69 0.04 8.08
N ALA A 224 19.19 0.06 9.29
CA ALA A 224 18.38 -1.02 9.85
C ALA A 224 17.14 -0.42 10.50
N PHE A 225 15.98 -0.76 9.97
CA PHE A 225 14.67 -0.36 10.48
C PHE A 225 14.06 -1.51 11.29
N ASP A 226 13.67 -1.24 12.53
CA ASP A 226 12.94 -2.21 13.33
C ASP A 226 11.51 -2.36 12.79
N MET A 227 11.11 -3.60 12.52
CA MET A 227 9.84 -3.94 11.88
C MET A 227 9.05 -5.00 12.69
N PRO A 228 8.57 -4.69 13.89
CA PRO A 228 7.67 -5.59 14.59
C PRO A 228 6.32 -5.69 13.86
N VAL A 229 5.65 -6.83 13.99
CA VAL A 229 4.26 -6.96 13.53
C VAL A 229 3.35 -6.30 14.56
N ARG A 230 2.65 -5.24 14.17
CA ARG A 230 1.80 -4.44 15.05
C ARG A 230 0.34 -4.72 14.80
N VAL A 231 -0.41 -4.78 15.89
CA VAL A 231 -1.87 -4.80 15.86
C VAL A 231 -2.37 -3.36 15.70
N VAL A 232 -3.08 -3.11 14.61
CA VAL A 232 -3.75 -1.84 14.32
C VAL A 232 -5.24 -2.01 14.58
N ARG A 233 -5.82 -1.13 15.36
CA ARG A 233 -7.26 -1.10 15.63
C ARG A 233 -7.93 -0.03 14.78
N PRO A 234 -9.14 -0.26 14.27
CA PRO A 234 -9.90 0.76 13.58
C PRO A 234 -10.17 1.94 14.53
N VAL A 235 -10.10 3.13 13.99
CA VAL A 235 -10.58 4.32 14.71
C VAL A 235 -12.09 4.33 14.59
N GLY A 236 -12.79 4.36 15.72
CA GLY A 236 -14.23 4.21 15.84
C GLY A 236 -15.04 5.39 15.29
N TYR A 237 -14.89 5.68 14.01
CA TYR A 237 -15.76 6.63 13.33
C TYR A 237 -16.78 5.90 12.47
N GLY A 238 -17.94 5.63 13.04
CA GLY A 238 -19.12 5.32 12.24
C GLY A 238 -19.48 6.56 11.42
N THR A 239 -19.48 6.45 10.12
CA THR A 239 -20.08 7.44 9.25
C THR A 239 -21.31 6.84 8.61
N ASP A 240 -22.47 7.16 9.13
CA ASP A 240 -23.66 7.12 8.32
C ASP A 240 -23.58 8.31 7.35
N ILE A 241 -23.16 8.04 6.14
CA ILE A 241 -23.34 8.99 5.05
C ILE A 241 -24.79 8.79 4.62
N LEU A 242 -25.65 9.69 5.05
CA LEU A 242 -26.97 9.81 4.47
C LEU A 242 -26.79 10.34 3.04
N MET A 243 -26.78 9.43 2.08
CA MET A 243 -26.95 9.78 0.68
C MET A 243 -28.45 10.05 0.48
N THR A 244 -28.86 11.30 0.55
CA THR A 244 -30.26 11.68 0.37
C THR A 244 -30.72 11.59 -1.08
N LYS A 245 -29.79 11.64 -2.04
CA LYS A 245 -30.04 11.41 -3.47
C LYS A 245 -28.79 11.04 -4.27
N MET A 246 -28.99 10.48 -5.43
CA MET A 246 -27.94 10.10 -6.37
C MET A 246 -27.10 11.30 -6.82
N ILE A 247 -25.85 11.06 -7.06
CA ILE A 247 -24.75 11.99 -7.40
C ILE A 247 -25.09 13.03 -8.51
N TRP A 248 -26.06 12.74 -9.35
CA TRP A 248 -26.43 13.59 -10.49
C TRP A 248 -27.32 14.80 -10.13
N ASP A 249 -27.92 14.81 -8.92
CA ASP A 249 -28.80 15.89 -8.49
C ASP A 249 -28.14 16.90 -7.55
N TYR A 250 -26.83 16.80 -7.31
CA TYR A 250 -26.05 17.70 -6.44
C TYR A 250 -26.60 17.88 -5.02
N ASP A 251 -27.41 16.95 -4.53
CA ASP A 251 -27.83 16.96 -3.14
C ASP A 251 -26.70 16.54 -2.21
N TYR A 252 -26.52 17.30 -1.17
CA TYR A 252 -25.38 17.21 -0.27
C TYR A 252 -25.36 15.89 0.51
N ILE A 253 -24.18 15.28 0.53
CA ILE A 253 -23.85 14.26 1.49
C ILE A 253 -23.59 14.97 2.82
N VAL A 254 -24.46 14.78 3.79
CA VAL A 254 -24.22 15.25 5.15
C VAL A 254 -23.52 14.12 5.91
N PRO A 255 -22.24 14.27 6.26
CA PRO A 255 -21.59 13.30 7.12
C PRO A 255 -22.21 13.43 8.52
N VAL A 256 -22.78 12.37 9.02
CA VAL A 256 -23.11 12.25 10.44
C VAL A 256 -21.86 11.83 11.16
N PHE A 257 -21.24 12.75 11.86
CA PHE A 257 -20.10 12.52 12.72
C PHE A 257 -20.63 12.06 14.09
N ASP A 258 -19.94 11.15 14.78
CA ASP A 258 -20.14 10.70 16.16
C ASP A 258 -20.89 9.39 16.38
N ARG A 259 -20.95 8.47 15.43
CA ARG A 259 -21.32 7.11 15.78
C ARG A 259 -20.10 6.20 15.86
N GLU A 260 -20.01 5.46 16.95
CA GLU A 260 -19.05 4.37 17.06
C GLU A 260 -19.36 3.34 15.95
N ASP A 261 -18.36 3.03 15.14
CA ASP A 261 -18.46 1.90 14.22
C ASP A 261 -18.54 0.61 15.06
N PRO A 262 -19.68 -0.11 15.05
CA PRO A 262 -19.85 -1.31 15.88
C PRO A 262 -18.87 -2.42 15.48
N LEU A 263 -18.34 -2.39 14.26
CA LEU A 263 -17.35 -3.35 13.78
C LEU A 263 -15.94 -2.97 14.25
N ALA A 264 -15.68 -1.71 14.55
CA ALA A 264 -14.35 -1.24 14.96
C ALA A 264 -13.82 -1.98 16.20
N LYS A 265 -14.71 -2.26 17.17
CA LYS A 265 -14.33 -2.96 18.40
C LYS A 265 -13.99 -4.44 18.18
N LYS A 266 -14.42 -5.01 17.06
CA LYS A 266 -14.30 -6.42 16.75
C LYS A 266 -13.25 -6.75 15.70
N HIS A 267 -12.64 -5.74 15.11
CA HIS A 267 -11.68 -5.96 14.02
C HIS A 267 -10.30 -5.40 14.35
N ILE A 268 -9.30 -6.05 13.79
CA ILE A 268 -7.91 -5.59 13.80
C ILE A 268 -7.32 -5.73 12.40
N ALA A 269 -6.26 -4.98 12.13
CA ALA A 269 -5.34 -5.26 11.04
C ALA A 269 -3.94 -5.51 11.61
N LEU A 270 -3.12 -6.23 10.86
CA LEU A 270 -1.73 -6.45 11.19
C LEU A 270 -0.85 -5.71 10.18
N CYS A 271 0.13 -4.97 10.70
CA CYS A 271 1.07 -4.24 9.86
C CYS A 271 2.51 -4.53 10.28
N ARG A 272 3.42 -4.57 9.32
CA ARG A 272 4.86 -4.70 9.56
C ARG A 272 5.61 -3.81 8.57
N GLY A 273 6.34 -2.83 9.10
CA GLY A 273 6.85 -1.79 8.22
C GLY A 273 5.73 -1.11 7.44
N PRO A 274 5.86 -0.93 6.13
CA PRO A 274 4.83 -0.34 5.29
C PRO A 274 3.73 -1.33 4.87
N VAL A 275 3.91 -2.63 5.16
CA VAL A 275 3.04 -3.71 4.67
C VAL A 275 1.92 -3.98 5.65
N THR A 276 0.68 -3.98 5.17
CA THR A 276 -0.49 -4.53 5.83
C THR A 276 -0.66 -5.98 5.41
N PHE A 277 -1.04 -6.86 6.34
CA PHE A 277 -1.33 -8.25 6.04
C PHE A 277 -2.81 -8.44 5.73
N GLY A 278 -3.08 -9.35 4.81
CA GLY A 278 -4.41 -9.77 4.43
C GLY A 278 -4.70 -11.21 4.83
N ALA A 279 -5.92 -11.44 5.25
CA ALA A 279 -6.50 -12.78 5.36
C ALA A 279 -7.05 -13.21 4.01
N ASP A 280 -7.04 -14.51 3.72
CA ASP A 280 -7.39 -15.09 2.42
C ASP A 280 -8.12 -16.43 2.62
N SER A 281 -9.31 -16.57 2.02
CA SER A 281 -10.09 -17.81 2.10
C SER A 281 -9.43 -18.96 1.35
N ALA A 282 -8.70 -18.69 0.27
CA ALA A 282 -7.94 -19.73 -0.44
C ALA A 282 -6.76 -20.27 0.39
N ALA A 283 -6.23 -19.46 1.32
CA ALA A 283 -5.26 -19.90 2.32
C ALA A 283 -5.93 -20.58 3.55
N GLY A 284 -7.24 -20.82 3.51
CA GLY A 284 -7.98 -21.51 4.54
C GLY A 284 -8.48 -20.61 5.69
N PHE A 285 -8.49 -19.27 5.51
CA PHE A 285 -9.02 -18.38 6.52
C PHE A 285 -10.55 -18.41 6.58
N ASP A 286 -11.10 -18.64 7.76
CA ASP A 286 -12.55 -18.60 8.01
C ASP A 286 -12.99 -17.21 8.49
N PHE A 287 -13.55 -16.42 7.60
CA PHE A 287 -14.04 -15.07 7.90
C PHE A 287 -15.24 -15.01 8.86
N ALA A 288 -15.89 -16.15 9.12
CA ALA A 288 -17.03 -16.23 10.07
C ALA A 288 -16.58 -16.37 11.52
N ARG A 289 -15.29 -16.61 11.76
CA ARG A 289 -14.74 -16.85 13.11
C ARG A 289 -13.71 -15.81 13.50
N PRO A 290 -13.66 -15.40 14.79
CA PRO A 290 -12.59 -14.56 15.29
C PRO A 290 -11.23 -15.27 15.17
N ALA A 291 -10.23 -14.53 14.72
CA ALA A 291 -8.86 -15.05 14.59
C ALA A 291 -8.15 -15.22 15.94
N GLU A 292 -8.59 -14.50 16.98
CA GLU A 292 -8.03 -14.52 18.34
C GLU A 292 -6.50 -14.36 18.39
N ILE A 293 -5.99 -13.37 17.65
CA ILE A 293 -4.57 -13.09 17.53
C ILE A 293 -3.99 -12.67 18.89
N LEU A 294 -2.83 -13.24 19.22
CA LEU A 294 -2.12 -12.96 20.46
C LEU A 294 -1.09 -11.85 20.25
N ALA A 295 -1.09 -10.87 21.14
CA ALA A 295 -0.16 -9.75 21.11
C ALA A 295 0.33 -9.42 22.53
N ALA A 296 1.51 -8.80 22.59
CA ALA A 296 2.05 -8.21 23.80
C ALA A 296 1.26 -6.93 24.19
N PRO A 297 1.41 -6.45 25.45
CA PRO A 297 0.70 -5.24 25.92
C PRO A 297 0.99 -3.97 25.10
N ASP A 298 2.14 -3.89 24.44
CA ASP A 298 2.52 -2.79 23.57
C ASP A 298 1.87 -2.85 22.16
N GLY A 299 1.04 -3.88 21.91
CA GLY A 299 0.40 -4.09 20.62
C GLY A 299 1.24 -4.86 19.59
N THR A 300 2.42 -5.35 19.97
CA THR A 300 3.23 -6.21 19.08
C THR A 300 2.64 -7.62 19.05
N ALA A 301 2.25 -8.09 17.86
CA ALA A 301 1.77 -9.46 17.67
C ALA A 301 2.93 -10.45 17.73
N TYR A 302 2.67 -11.62 18.32
CA TYR A 302 3.64 -12.73 18.31
C TYR A 302 3.64 -13.38 16.93
N ALA A 303 4.61 -13.00 16.11
CA ALA A 303 4.69 -13.43 14.73
C ALA A 303 6.12 -13.73 14.28
N GLU A 304 6.24 -14.60 13.28
CA GLU A 304 7.49 -14.97 12.64
C GLU A 304 7.38 -14.77 11.12
N LEU A 305 8.49 -14.35 10.48
CA LEU A 305 8.56 -14.31 9.03
C LEU A 305 8.62 -15.73 8.48
N LEU A 306 7.78 -16.00 7.50
CA LEU A 306 7.83 -17.22 6.72
C LEU A 306 8.53 -16.98 5.37
N PRO A 307 9.03 -18.03 4.69
CA PRO A 307 9.33 -17.93 3.27
C PRO A 307 8.12 -17.30 2.55
N PRO A 308 8.32 -16.40 1.58
CA PRO A 308 7.19 -15.82 0.85
C PRO A 308 6.35 -16.93 0.22
N ALA A 309 5.04 -16.86 0.38
CA ALA A 309 4.13 -17.66 -0.41
C ALA A 309 4.26 -17.28 -1.89
N ASP A 310 3.84 -18.14 -2.81
CA ASP A 310 3.95 -17.88 -4.24
C ASP A 310 3.26 -16.54 -4.60
N GLY A 311 4.02 -15.65 -5.21
CA GLY A 311 3.56 -14.29 -5.57
C GLY A 311 3.47 -13.29 -4.41
N ALA A 312 3.67 -13.67 -3.15
CA ALA A 312 3.68 -12.77 -2.02
C ALA A 312 5.05 -12.11 -1.81
N GLN A 313 5.05 -10.85 -1.37
CA GLN A 313 6.28 -10.16 -0.98
C GLN A 313 6.69 -10.52 0.44
N VAL A 314 5.72 -10.59 1.35
CA VAL A 314 5.93 -10.88 2.76
C VAL A 314 4.85 -11.84 3.27
N THR A 315 5.28 -12.92 3.92
CA THR A 315 4.39 -13.87 4.60
C THR A 315 4.81 -13.98 6.05
N ILE A 316 3.84 -14.05 6.95
CA ILE A 316 4.06 -14.24 8.38
C ILE A 316 3.23 -15.41 8.91
N SER A 317 3.72 -16.02 9.99
CA SER A 317 2.93 -16.86 10.90
C SER A 317 2.67 -16.06 12.15
N VAL A 318 1.41 -15.83 12.49
CA VAL A 318 1.00 -15.12 13.72
C VAL A 318 0.38 -16.11 14.70
N LYS A 319 0.71 -15.96 15.99
CA LYS A 319 0.13 -16.80 17.05
C LYS A 319 -1.30 -16.40 17.36
N THR A 320 -2.17 -17.39 17.47
CA THR A 320 -3.58 -17.25 17.87
C THR A 320 -3.86 -18.11 19.10
N ALA A 321 -5.03 -17.95 19.71
CA ALA A 321 -5.43 -18.81 20.83
C ALA A 321 -5.55 -20.29 20.42
N ALA A 322 -5.89 -20.57 19.17
CA ALA A 322 -6.09 -21.91 18.63
C ALA A 322 -4.82 -22.51 17.98
N GLY A 323 -3.71 -21.74 17.88
CA GLY A 323 -2.47 -22.18 17.23
C GLY A 323 -1.77 -21.08 16.49
N SER A 324 -1.55 -21.24 15.19
CA SER A 324 -0.90 -20.25 14.33
C SER A 324 -1.69 -20.03 13.04
N LEU A 325 -1.64 -18.82 12.53
CA LEU A 325 -2.30 -18.40 11.28
C LEU A 325 -1.26 -17.83 10.33
N ALA A 326 -1.21 -18.34 9.11
CA ALA A 326 -0.38 -17.78 8.05
C ALA A 326 -1.13 -16.64 7.35
N LEU A 327 -0.46 -15.50 7.17
CA LEU A 327 -0.99 -14.33 6.47
C LEU A 327 0.04 -13.86 5.44
N SER A 328 -0.42 -13.47 4.28
CA SER A 328 0.41 -12.82 3.26
C SER A 328 0.21 -11.30 3.29
N ASP A 329 1.09 -10.57 2.61
CA ASP A 329 0.84 -9.16 2.39
C ASP A 329 -0.51 -8.93 1.71
N TYR A 330 -1.16 -7.82 2.06
CA TYR A 330 -2.48 -7.47 1.54
C TYR A 330 -2.53 -7.42 0.01
N ALA A 331 -1.43 -7.01 -0.63
CA ALA A 331 -1.35 -6.95 -2.08
C ALA A 331 -1.46 -8.33 -2.74
N SER A 332 -1.07 -9.38 -2.04
CA SER A 332 -1.10 -10.77 -2.54
C SER A 332 -2.32 -11.56 -2.05
N ALA A 333 -2.92 -11.19 -0.92
CA ALA A 333 -4.11 -11.85 -0.40
C ALA A 333 -5.29 -11.78 -1.39
N GLY A 334 -6.04 -12.86 -1.55
CA GLY A 334 -7.16 -12.95 -2.47
C GLY A 334 -6.78 -13.32 -3.90
N ARG A 335 -5.57 -13.76 -4.16
CA ARG A 335 -5.15 -14.33 -5.44
C ARG A 335 -5.30 -15.86 -5.43
N PRO A 336 -5.67 -16.49 -6.54
CA PRO A 336 -6.13 -15.86 -7.79
C PRO A 336 -7.40 -15.03 -7.56
N PHE A 337 -7.61 -14.00 -8.41
CA PHE A 337 -8.81 -13.16 -8.36
C PHE A 337 -10.02 -13.94 -8.88
N ALA A 338 -10.60 -14.76 -8.02
CA ALA A 338 -11.77 -15.57 -8.32
C ALA A 338 -12.97 -15.05 -7.53
N ALA A 339 -14.16 -15.23 -8.08
CA ALA A 339 -15.40 -14.74 -7.48
C ALA A 339 -15.70 -15.32 -6.08
N GLU A 340 -15.19 -16.53 -5.81
CA GLU A 340 -15.35 -17.22 -4.53
C GLU A 340 -14.22 -16.92 -3.53
N ASN A 341 -13.14 -16.25 -3.96
CA ASN A 341 -11.96 -16.04 -3.11
C ASN A 341 -12.08 -14.74 -2.32
N LEU A 342 -12.38 -14.84 -1.04
CA LEU A 342 -12.51 -13.71 -0.14
C LEU A 342 -11.14 -13.29 0.41
N ALA A 343 -10.90 -11.98 0.47
CA ALA A 343 -9.76 -11.38 1.14
C ALA A 343 -10.19 -10.21 2.01
N ALA A 344 -9.41 -9.87 3.03
CA ALA A 344 -9.62 -8.70 3.87
C ALA A 344 -8.34 -8.23 4.52
N ALA A 345 -8.23 -6.92 4.72
CA ALA A 345 -7.24 -6.33 5.62
C ALA A 345 -7.74 -6.32 7.07
N TRP A 346 -9.02 -6.05 7.29
CA TRP A 346 -9.65 -6.06 8.60
C TRP A 346 -10.10 -7.47 8.95
N ILE A 347 -9.53 -8.02 10.02
CA ILE A 347 -9.76 -9.39 10.50
C ILE A 347 -10.61 -9.33 11.75
N LEU A 348 -11.67 -10.15 11.82
CA LEU A 348 -12.49 -10.29 13.00
C LEU A 348 -11.63 -10.83 14.17
N ASN A 349 -11.61 -10.12 15.29
CA ASN A 349 -10.81 -10.45 16.47
C ASN A 349 -11.50 -9.92 17.73
N GLU A 350 -12.25 -10.75 18.41
CA GLU A 350 -13.09 -10.38 19.57
C GLU A 350 -12.33 -10.25 20.90
N ARG A 351 -11.03 -9.85 20.87
CA ARG A 351 -10.20 -9.63 22.05
C ARG A 351 -9.81 -8.19 22.24
#